data_032be0f469537d725c2f5d5ac7dedf66
#
_entry.id   032be0f469537d725c2f5d5ac7dedf66
#
_cell.length_a   1.000
_cell.length_b   1.000
_cell.length_c   1.000
_cell.angle_alpha   90.00
_cell.angle_beta   90.00
_cell.angle_gamma   90.00
#
_symmetry.space_group_name_H-M   'P 1'
#
loop_
_entity.id
_entity.type
_entity.pdbx_description
1 polymer ?
#
loop_
_entity_poly.entity_id
_entity_poly.type
_entity_poly.pdbx_seq_one_letter_code
_entity_poly.pdbx_strand_id
1 'polypeptide(L)'
;MAIFPEINHINDILPFIADRPEFKVADKGWYSVINYMVAYDDSFDCPVRAECRGLIFDKSGNLISRPYHKFFNVGEKSYTSLDSLDLSEPHVVLEKLDGSMIRPIPCDTGFRLGTKAGVTDVAMNAEVFIADKPNYSNFIETLLNTFTPIFEWVSRKNRIVVDYDKDDLILTAIRVNSTGHYIGYDAIRRVAGIYNIPVVNTVENKSSDDISKFVMTIRDWGDDVEGIIIRFDDGRMLKVKTADYVLRHKCKESIRLEKNVLSVILNDSLDDLLPLLDSSPSDRDRIVEFANDFNLAIFNFCDTVSNLFEEGYAKYPESRDFAVKYVKNVDPKYAPFLYKMMKSGNSNSCRDIVTEYLKKNINTKNKVNNVRWIFNDLSW
;
A
#
# COMPACT_ATOMS: atom_id res chain seq x y z
N MET A 1 -18.43 -24.54 3.41
CA MET A 1 -17.04 -24.99 3.66
C MET A 1 -16.14 -24.32 2.64
N ALA A 2 -15.17 -23.53 3.07
CA ALA A 2 -14.19 -23.00 2.13
C ALA A 2 -13.44 -24.18 1.50
N ILE A 3 -13.50 -24.29 0.18
CA ILE A 3 -12.84 -25.38 -0.55
C ILE A 3 -11.43 -24.91 -0.86
N PHE A 4 -10.46 -25.33 -0.06
CA PHE A 4 -9.05 -25.14 -0.39
C PHE A 4 -8.63 -26.27 -1.36
N PRO A 5 -8.01 -25.93 -2.50
CA PRO A 5 -7.48 -26.94 -3.42
C PRO A 5 -6.30 -27.66 -2.76
N GLU A 6 -6.18 -28.96 -3.00
CA GLU A 6 -4.93 -29.67 -2.72
C GLU A 6 -3.86 -29.18 -3.68
N ILE A 7 -2.73 -28.76 -3.14
CA ILE A 7 -1.58 -28.28 -3.89
C ILE A 7 -0.35 -28.95 -3.30
N ASN A 8 0.32 -29.75 -4.10
CA ASN A 8 1.54 -30.45 -3.72
C ASN A 8 2.71 -30.07 -4.66
N HIS A 9 2.39 -29.69 -5.88
CA HIS A 9 3.39 -29.40 -6.91
C HIS A 9 3.01 -28.16 -7.71
N ILE A 10 3.99 -27.46 -8.27
CA ILE A 10 3.78 -26.25 -9.07
C ILE A 10 2.85 -26.50 -10.28
N ASN A 11 2.85 -27.70 -10.83
CA ASN A 11 1.97 -28.10 -11.93
C ASN A 11 0.48 -28.10 -11.55
N ASP A 12 0.14 -28.15 -10.28
CA ASP A 12 -1.23 -28.04 -9.79
C ASP A 12 -1.76 -26.59 -9.97
N ILE A 13 -0.85 -25.62 -10.20
CA ILE A 13 -1.17 -24.20 -10.33
C ILE A 13 -1.06 -23.72 -11.78
N LEU A 14 0.01 -24.11 -12.49
CA LEU A 14 0.36 -23.54 -13.80
C LEU A 14 -0.81 -23.52 -14.80
N PRO A 15 -1.66 -24.53 -14.95
CA PRO A 15 -2.79 -24.51 -15.88
C PRO A 15 -3.81 -23.41 -15.57
N PHE A 16 -3.95 -23.00 -14.31
CA PHE A 16 -4.93 -22.01 -13.87
C PHE A 16 -4.46 -20.55 -14.05
N ILE A 17 -3.17 -20.36 -14.30
CA ILE A 17 -2.54 -19.03 -14.47
C ILE A 17 -1.89 -18.84 -15.84
N ALA A 18 -1.95 -19.84 -16.75
CA ALA A 18 -1.26 -19.80 -18.06
C ALA A 18 -1.63 -18.56 -18.89
N ASP A 19 -2.93 -18.21 -18.96
CA ASP A 19 -3.44 -17.07 -19.72
C ASP A 19 -3.77 -15.85 -18.83
N ARG A 20 -3.15 -15.76 -17.66
CA ARG A 20 -3.43 -14.74 -16.63
C ARG A 20 -2.16 -13.94 -16.33
N PRO A 21 -1.90 -12.84 -17.08
CA PRO A 21 -0.63 -12.08 -17.00
C PRO A 21 -0.41 -11.38 -15.65
N GLU A 22 -1.47 -11.23 -14.85
CA GLU A 22 -1.38 -10.67 -13.51
C GLU A 22 -0.69 -11.62 -12.50
N PHE A 23 -0.63 -12.93 -12.77
CA PHE A 23 0.11 -13.89 -11.96
C PHE A 23 1.52 -14.08 -12.52
N LYS A 24 2.50 -14.15 -11.64
CA LYS A 24 3.90 -14.34 -12.02
C LYS A 24 4.50 -15.52 -11.26
N VAL A 25 5.24 -16.34 -11.99
CA VAL A 25 6.17 -17.32 -11.44
C VAL A 25 7.55 -16.68 -11.51
N ALA A 26 8.15 -16.43 -10.35
CA ALA A 26 9.49 -15.86 -10.25
C ALA A 26 10.47 -16.91 -9.73
N ASP A 27 11.47 -17.25 -10.53
CA ASP A 27 12.61 -18.05 -10.10
C ASP A 27 13.53 -17.20 -9.22
N LYS A 28 13.86 -17.71 -8.06
CA LYS A 28 14.73 -17.10 -7.03
C LYS A 28 16.00 -17.94 -6.79
N GLY A 29 16.36 -18.81 -7.72
CA GLY A 29 17.54 -19.64 -7.69
C GLY A 29 17.25 -20.98 -6.98
N TRP A 30 17.13 -21.06 -5.67
CA TRP A 30 16.87 -22.31 -4.95
C TRP A 30 15.39 -22.62 -4.70
N TYR A 31 14.48 -21.65 -4.99
CA TYR A 31 13.03 -21.80 -4.94
C TYR A 31 12.35 -20.98 -6.03
N SER A 32 11.09 -21.28 -6.29
CA SER A 32 10.21 -20.44 -7.12
C SER A 32 9.07 -19.89 -6.28
N VAL A 33 8.63 -18.66 -6.59
CA VAL A 33 7.48 -18.04 -5.93
C VAL A 33 6.38 -17.71 -6.94
N ILE A 34 5.13 -18.09 -6.63
CA ILE A 34 3.96 -17.69 -7.40
C ILE A 34 3.23 -16.60 -6.63
N ASN A 35 3.06 -15.42 -7.27
CA ASN A 35 2.36 -14.29 -6.70
C ASN A 35 1.63 -13.50 -7.79
N TYR A 36 0.62 -12.71 -7.42
CA TYR A 36 -0.01 -11.75 -8.31
C TYR A 36 0.65 -10.37 -8.21
N MET A 37 0.72 -9.67 -9.32
CA MET A 37 1.25 -8.30 -9.43
C MET A 37 0.15 -7.25 -9.40
N VAL A 38 -0.99 -7.55 -10.04
CA VAL A 38 -2.19 -6.72 -10.11
C VAL A 38 -3.39 -7.60 -9.79
N ALA A 39 -4.46 -7.05 -9.26
CA ALA A 39 -5.72 -7.73 -9.03
C ALA A 39 -6.80 -7.12 -9.94
N TYR A 40 -7.35 -7.91 -10.82
CA TYR A 40 -8.56 -7.59 -11.58
C TYR A 40 -9.77 -8.18 -10.88
N ASP A 41 -10.98 -7.79 -11.28
CA ASP A 41 -12.21 -8.22 -10.64
C ASP A 41 -12.40 -9.74 -10.65
N ASP A 42 -11.94 -10.41 -11.71
CA ASP A 42 -12.03 -11.86 -11.92
C ASP A 42 -10.76 -12.66 -11.58
N SER A 43 -9.69 -11.99 -11.15
CA SER A 43 -8.40 -12.66 -10.89
C SER A 43 -8.52 -13.82 -9.92
N PHE A 44 -9.39 -13.71 -8.91
CA PHE A 44 -9.51 -14.67 -7.82
C PHE A 44 -10.85 -15.43 -7.79
N ASP A 45 -11.56 -15.51 -8.90
CA ASP A 45 -12.82 -16.26 -9.01
C ASP A 45 -12.63 -17.79 -9.03
N CYS A 46 -11.37 -18.23 -9.08
CA CYS A 46 -10.98 -19.63 -8.97
C CYS A 46 -10.26 -19.89 -7.65
N PRO A 47 -10.62 -20.94 -6.88
CA PRO A 47 -9.96 -21.28 -5.62
C PRO A 47 -8.43 -21.45 -5.75
N VAL A 48 -7.94 -22.05 -6.85
CA VAL A 48 -6.51 -22.22 -7.11
C VAL A 48 -5.82 -20.87 -7.29
N ARG A 49 -6.43 -19.93 -8.04
CA ARG A 49 -5.86 -18.59 -8.20
C ARG A 49 -5.86 -17.77 -6.90
N ALA A 50 -6.84 -18.01 -6.03
CA ALA A 50 -6.87 -17.37 -4.71
C ALA A 50 -5.65 -17.77 -3.84
N GLU A 51 -5.04 -18.93 -4.09
CA GLU A 51 -3.82 -19.38 -3.42
C GLU A 51 -2.55 -18.66 -3.93
N CYS A 52 -2.57 -18.11 -5.14
CA CYS A 52 -1.41 -17.48 -5.78
C CYS A 52 -1.01 -16.15 -5.12
N ARG A 53 -0.79 -16.18 -3.81
CA ARG A 53 -0.40 -15.02 -2.99
C ARG A 53 0.91 -15.30 -2.23
N GLY A 54 1.91 -15.81 -2.94
CA GLY A 54 3.23 -16.10 -2.41
C GLY A 54 3.48 -17.58 -2.13
N LEU A 55 2.85 -18.51 -2.86
CA LEU A 55 3.21 -19.94 -2.81
C LEU A 55 4.67 -20.12 -3.14
N ILE A 56 5.37 -20.97 -2.39
CA ILE A 56 6.78 -21.31 -2.65
C ILE A 56 6.91 -22.79 -3.00
N PHE A 57 7.68 -23.02 -4.03
CA PHE A 57 8.03 -24.35 -4.52
C PHE A 57 9.55 -24.52 -4.55
N ASP A 58 10.03 -25.71 -4.21
CA ASP A 58 11.43 -26.06 -4.36
C ASP A 58 11.85 -26.19 -5.84
N LYS A 59 13.12 -26.52 -6.09
CA LYS A 59 13.62 -26.72 -7.48
C LYS A 59 12.97 -27.88 -8.21
N SER A 60 12.45 -28.86 -7.48
CA SER A 60 11.75 -30.00 -8.04
C SER A 60 10.28 -29.70 -8.31
N GLY A 61 9.80 -28.52 -7.91
CA GLY A 61 8.42 -28.08 -8.04
C GLY A 61 7.51 -28.48 -6.88
N ASN A 62 8.01 -29.07 -5.80
CA ASN A 62 7.21 -29.41 -4.64
C ASN A 62 6.88 -28.18 -3.82
N LEU A 63 5.65 -28.12 -3.30
CA LEU A 63 5.21 -27.04 -2.42
C LEU A 63 5.92 -27.14 -1.06
N ILE A 64 6.60 -26.06 -0.68
CA ILE A 64 7.36 -25.99 0.58
C ILE A 64 6.87 -24.91 1.55
N SER A 65 6.09 -23.94 1.09
CA SER A 65 5.48 -22.94 1.97
C SER A 65 4.20 -22.36 1.36
N ARG A 66 3.11 -22.36 2.16
CA ARG A 66 1.77 -21.95 1.75
C ARG A 66 1.24 -20.87 2.69
N PRO A 67 1.34 -19.57 2.32
CA PRO A 67 0.85 -18.47 3.14
C PRO A 67 -0.67 -18.29 3.07
N TYR A 68 -1.20 -17.17 3.52
CA TYR A 68 -2.62 -16.84 3.37
C TYR A 68 -3.08 -16.90 1.91
N HIS A 69 -4.22 -17.52 1.66
CA HIS A 69 -4.96 -17.33 0.42
C HIS A 69 -5.44 -15.86 0.30
N LYS A 70 -5.90 -15.47 -0.87
CA LYS A 70 -6.54 -14.15 -1.06
C LYS A 70 -7.90 -14.16 -0.39
N PHE A 71 -8.13 -13.21 0.50
CA PHE A 71 -9.43 -12.92 1.11
C PHE A 71 -9.71 -11.41 1.04
N PHE A 72 -10.98 -11.02 1.16
CA PHE A 72 -11.49 -9.72 0.75
C PHE A 72 -12.07 -8.94 1.93
N ASN A 73 -12.30 -7.65 1.71
CA ASN A 73 -13.05 -6.84 2.68
C ASN A 73 -14.54 -7.21 2.63
N VAL A 74 -15.23 -6.97 3.73
CA VAL A 74 -16.69 -7.02 3.76
C VAL A 74 -17.24 -6.03 2.72
N GLY A 75 -18.10 -6.52 1.81
CA GLY A 75 -18.68 -5.75 0.73
C GLY A 75 -17.81 -5.59 -0.53
N GLU A 76 -16.61 -6.20 -0.59
CA GLU A 76 -15.73 -6.11 -1.77
C GLU A 76 -16.16 -7.03 -2.91
N LYS A 77 -16.78 -8.15 -2.59
CA LYS A 77 -17.33 -9.14 -3.53
C LYS A 77 -18.77 -9.47 -3.16
N SER A 78 -19.56 -9.99 -4.09
CA SER A 78 -20.96 -10.36 -3.84
C SER A 78 -21.09 -11.35 -2.67
N TYR A 79 -20.22 -12.35 -2.60
CA TYR A 79 -20.20 -13.34 -1.51
C TYR A 79 -19.59 -12.84 -0.20
N THR A 80 -19.08 -11.61 -0.16
CA THR A 80 -18.64 -10.93 1.06
C THR A 80 -19.56 -9.78 1.47
N SER A 81 -20.76 -9.66 0.82
CA SER A 81 -21.75 -8.67 1.20
C SER A 81 -22.28 -8.93 2.62
N LEU A 82 -22.77 -7.91 3.29
CA LEU A 82 -23.34 -8.05 4.64
C LEU A 82 -24.48 -9.08 4.66
N ASP A 83 -25.32 -9.11 3.64
CA ASP A 83 -26.45 -10.04 3.53
C ASP A 83 -26.00 -11.50 3.32
N SER A 84 -24.75 -11.73 2.90
CA SER A 84 -24.17 -13.06 2.68
C SER A 84 -23.45 -13.61 3.89
N LEU A 85 -23.34 -12.84 4.99
CA LEU A 85 -22.56 -13.19 6.16
C LEU A 85 -23.47 -13.60 7.31
N ASP A 86 -23.18 -14.75 7.88
CA ASP A 86 -23.84 -15.26 9.10
C ASP A 86 -22.81 -15.40 10.22
N LEU A 87 -22.85 -14.49 11.19
CA LEU A 87 -21.98 -14.55 12.36
C LEU A 87 -22.46 -15.54 13.44
N SER A 88 -23.57 -16.24 13.21
CA SER A 88 -23.94 -17.40 14.04
C SER A 88 -23.07 -18.63 13.76
N GLU A 89 -22.44 -18.68 12.55
CA GLU A 89 -21.47 -19.73 12.23
C GLU A 89 -20.23 -19.61 13.15
N PRO A 90 -19.62 -20.75 13.56
CA PRO A 90 -18.42 -20.73 14.37
C PRO A 90 -17.29 -19.92 13.72
N HIS A 91 -16.82 -18.90 14.44
CA HIS A 91 -15.77 -18.00 13.97
C HIS A 91 -14.97 -17.39 15.13
N VAL A 92 -13.85 -16.80 14.82
CA VAL A 92 -13.06 -15.96 15.71
C VAL A 92 -12.83 -14.59 15.06
N VAL A 93 -12.93 -13.54 15.86
CA VAL A 93 -12.58 -12.18 15.44
C VAL A 93 -11.19 -11.86 15.96
N LEU A 94 -10.27 -11.57 15.05
CA LEU A 94 -8.87 -11.29 15.33
C LEU A 94 -8.56 -9.83 15.05
N GLU A 95 -7.68 -9.24 15.82
CA GLU A 95 -7.07 -7.96 15.50
C GLU A 95 -6.38 -8.04 14.13
N LYS A 96 -6.57 -7.03 13.31
CA LYS A 96 -5.82 -6.90 12.07
C LYS A 96 -4.59 -6.04 12.30
N LEU A 97 -3.44 -6.70 12.43
CA LEU A 97 -2.16 -6.03 12.61
C LEU A 97 -1.74 -5.34 11.30
N ASP A 98 -1.17 -4.15 11.45
CA ASP A 98 -0.65 -3.32 10.35
C ASP A 98 0.85 -3.52 10.19
N GLY A 99 1.22 -4.55 9.44
CA GLY A 99 2.61 -4.92 9.26
C GLY A 99 2.87 -5.61 7.93
N SER A 100 3.86 -6.49 7.93
CA SER A 100 4.19 -7.30 6.77
C SER A 100 4.04 -8.78 7.11
N MET A 101 3.26 -9.50 6.29
CA MET A 101 3.16 -10.94 6.41
C MET A 101 4.54 -11.59 6.21
N ILE A 102 4.96 -12.37 7.20
CA ILE A 102 6.21 -13.13 7.21
C ILE A 102 5.91 -14.60 7.42
N ARG A 103 6.66 -15.47 6.73
CA ARG A 103 6.57 -16.91 6.90
C ARG A 103 7.90 -17.58 6.59
N PRO A 104 8.18 -18.78 7.13
CA PRO A 104 9.39 -19.52 6.81
C PRO A 104 9.34 -20.11 5.40
N ILE A 105 10.52 -20.19 4.80
CA ILE A 105 10.82 -20.89 3.54
C ILE A 105 11.89 -21.93 3.86
N PRO A 106 11.58 -23.23 3.89
CA PRO A 106 12.56 -24.28 4.13
C PRO A 106 13.72 -24.21 3.14
N CYS A 107 14.94 -24.43 3.61
CA CYS A 107 16.17 -24.51 2.81
C CYS A 107 17.17 -25.51 3.44
N ASP A 108 18.27 -25.80 2.74
CA ASP A 108 19.28 -26.79 3.16
C ASP A 108 19.89 -26.52 4.56
N THR A 109 19.90 -25.24 4.99
CA THR A 109 20.45 -24.81 6.29
C THR A 109 19.38 -24.55 7.35
N GLY A 110 18.16 -25.05 7.17
CA GLY A 110 17.02 -24.84 8.03
C GLY A 110 15.91 -24.07 7.34
N PHE A 111 15.80 -22.76 7.57
CA PHE A 111 14.82 -21.90 6.91
C PHE A 111 15.33 -20.46 6.71
N ARG A 112 14.74 -19.78 5.76
CA ARG A 112 14.79 -18.31 5.62
C ARG A 112 13.41 -17.75 5.88
N LEU A 113 13.31 -16.50 6.28
CA LEU A 113 12.02 -15.80 6.31
C LEU A 113 11.70 -15.14 4.97
N GLY A 114 10.43 -15.09 4.64
CA GLY A 114 9.95 -14.47 3.39
C GLY A 114 8.60 -13.78 3.53
N THR A 115 8.40 -12.74 2.73
CA THR A 115 7.11 -12.09 2.47
C THR A 115 6.38 -12.80 1.33
N LYS A 116 5.24 -12.28 0.89
CA LYS A 116 4.54 -12.80 -0.31
C LYS A 116 5.41 -12.80 -1.58
N ALA A 117 6.48 -12.03 -1.63
CA ALA A 117 7.41 -11.95 -2.75
C ALA A 117 8.64 -12.86 -2.60
N GLY A 118 8.70 -13.68 -1.54
CA GLY A 118 9.86 -14.46 -1.16
C GLY A 118 10.76 -13.71 -0.18
N VAL A 119 12.06 -14.05 -0.15
CA VAL A 119 13.05 -13.36 0.69
C VAL A 119 13.19 -11.90 0.24
N THR A 120 13.00 -10.97 1.15
CA THR A 120 13.05 -9.52 0.92
C THR A 120 13.76 -8.82 2.09
N ASP A 121 14.14 -7.55 1.94
CA ASP A 121 14.76 -6.77 3.01
C ASP A 121 13.89 -6.72 4.28
N VAL A 122 12.55 -6.66 4.11
CA VAL A 122 11.62 -6.71 5.23
C VAL A 122 11.69 -8.04 5.97
N ALA A 123 11.77 -9.15 5.24
CA ALA A 123 11.91 -10.47 5.83
C ALA A 123 13.28 -10.64 6.51
N MET A 124 14.35 -10.11 5.92
CA MET A 124 15.68 -10.12 6.56
C MET A 124 15.70 -9.31 7.86
N ASN A 125 14.96 -8.19 7.96
CA ASN A 125 14.82 -7.48 9.23
C ASN A 125 14.12 -8.33 10.30
N ALA A 126 13.11 -9.12 9.93
CA ALA A 126 12.48 -10.07 10.83
C ALA A 126 13.44 -11.23 11.22
N GLU A 127 14.31 -11.70 10.31
CA GLU A 127 15.36 -12.66 10.62
C GLU A 127 16.35 -12.11 11.67
N VAL A 128 16.77 -10.87 11.51
CA VAL A 128 17.63 -10.18 12.50
C VAL A 128 16.95 -10.09 13.86
N PHE A 129 15.64 -9.80 13.88
CA PHE A 129 14.86 -9.73 15.11
C PHE A 129 14.80 -11.07 15.87
N ILE A 130 14.74 -12.20 15.17
CA ILE A 130 14.67 -13.52 15.80
C ILE A 130 16.03 -14.19 16.01
N ALA A 131 17.13 -13.60 15.53
CA ALA A 131 18.45 -14.23 15.53
C ALA A 131 18.97 -14.61 16.94
N ASP A 132 18.61 -13.84 17.95
CA ASP A 132 18.92 -14.05 19.36
C ASP A 132 17.76 -14.70 20.16
N LYS A 133 16.70 -15.17 19.48
CA LYS A 133 15.47 -15.69 20.07
C LYS A 133 15.24 -17.15 19.63
N PRO A 134 15.92 -18.13 20.26
CA PRO A 134 15.86 -19.53 19.85
C PRO A 134 14.46 -20.16 19.93
N ASN A 135 13.56 -19.57 20.72
CA ASN A 135 12.17 -19.98 20.78
C ASN A 135 11.46 -19.88 19.41
N TYR A 136 11.75 -18.84 18.61
CA TYR A 136 11.18 -18.72 17.26
C TYR A 136 11.73 -19.80 16.32
N SER A 137 13.06 -20.01 16.32
CA SER A 137 13.66 -21.05 15.48
C SER A 137 13.15 -22.45 15.84
N ASN A 138 13.11 -22.80 17.12
CA ASN A 138 12.57 -24.08 17.59
C ASN A 138 11.09 -24.26 17.22
N PHE A 139 10.28 -23.21 17.36
CA PHE A 139 8.87 -23.25 16.97
C PHE A 139 8.72 -23.48 15.46
N ILE A 140 9.43 -22.72 14.65
CA ILE A 140 9.37 -22.80 13.19
C ILE A 140 9.82 -24.19 12.73
N GLU A 141 10.96 -24.68 13.21
CA GLU A 141 11.53 -25.98 12.83
C GLU A 141 10.60 -27.16 13.14
N THR A 142 9.85 -27.08 14.23
CA THR A 142 8.85 -28.10 14.59
C THR A 142 7.71 -28.20 13.56
N LEU A 143 7.43 -27.13 12.83
CA LEU A 143 6.31 -27.02 11.88
C LEU A 143 6.74 -27.17 10.42
N LEU A 144 8.04 -27.03 10.11
CA LEU A 144 8.54 -27.06 8.74
C LEU A 144 8.08 -28.32 7.97
N ASN A 145 7.96 -28.14 6.66
CA ASN A 145 7.53 -29.15 5.67
C ASN A 145 6.05 -29.54 5.72
N THR A 146 5.41 -29.58 6.87
CA THR A 146 4.00 -29.98 6.99
C THR A 146 3.09 -28.74 7.09
N PHE A 147 3.55 -27.73 7.82
CA PHE A 147 2.81 -26.51 8.11
C PHE A 147 3.59 -25.26 7.71
N THR A 148 2.87 -24.22 7.41
CA THR A 148 3.41 -22.88 7.29
C THR A 148 2.86 -22.00 8.43
N PRO A 149 3.65 -21.70 9.46
CA PRO A 149 3.30 -20.64 10.40
C PRO A 149 3.38 -19.29 9.69
N ILE A 150 2.37 -18.44 9.91
CA ILE A 150 2.23 -17.13 9.28
C ILE A 150 2.26 -16.09 10.38
N PHE A 151 3.18 -15.16 10.25
CA PHE A 151 3.37 -14.07 11.20
C PHE A 151 3.03 -12.73 10.55
N GLU A 152 2.77 -11.74 11.38
CA GLU A 152 2.81 -10.34 11.00
C GLU A 152 4.03 -9.68 11.66
N TRP A 153 4.92 -9.10 10.85
CA TRP A 153 6.04 -8.32 11.29
C TRP A 153 5.61 -6.88 11.47
N VAL A 154 5.45 -6.45 12.71
CA VAL A 154 5.16 -5.07 13.08
C VAL A 154 6.48 -4.41 13.49
N SER A 155 6.80 -3.27 12.89
CA SER A 155 8.09 -2.63 13.10
C SER A 155 8.00 -1.13 12.92
N ARG A 156 8.57 -0.39 13.84
CA ARG A 156 8.67 1.08 13.76
C ARG A 156 9.47 1.52 12.53
N LYS A 157 10.52 0.77 12.16
CA LYS A 157 11.35 1.04 10.99
C LYS A 157 10.62 0.77 9.67
N ASN A 158 9.67 -0.17 9.66
CA ASN A 158 8.84 -0.53 8.50
C ASN A 158 7.37 -0.19 8.75
N ARG A 159 7.11 0.93 9.41
CA ARG A 159 5.77 1.41 9.74
C ARG A 159 4.95 1.67 8.46
N ILE A 160 3.71 1.18 8.43
CA ILE A 160 2.75 1.46 7.36
C ILE A 160 1.88 2.66 7.78
N VAL A 161 0.95 2.47 8.73
CA VAL A 161 0.11 3.54 9.30
C VAL A 161 0.19 3.52 10.82
N VAL A 162 -0.13 2.37 11.45
CA VAL A 162 -0.18 2.21 12.91
C VAL A 162 1.21 2.35 13.53
N ASP A 163 1.30 3.06 14.66
CA ASP A 163 2.54 3.22 15.42
C ASP A 163 2.61 2.21 16.55
N TYR A 164 3.46 1.22 16.41
CA TYR A 164 3.70 0.22 17.46
C TYR A 164 4.82 0.68 18.38
N ASP A 165 4.66 0.46 19.68
CA ASP A 165 5.68 0.83 20.68
C ASP A 165 6.99 0.09 20.51
N LYS A 166 6.95 -1.12 19.96
CA LYS A 166 8.11 -2.01 19.75
C LYS A 166 7.97 -2.81 18.47
N ASP A 167 9.10 -3.26 17.97
CA ASP A 167 9.15 -4.27 16.92
C ASP A 167 8.74 -5.63 17.49
N ASP A 168 7.89 -6.38 16.75
CA ASP A 168 7.48 -7.72 17.16
C ASP A 168 7.14 -8.59 15.94
N LEU A 169 7.28 -9.92 16.10
CA LEU A 169 6.90 -10.92 15.10
C LEU A 169 5.77 -11.79 15.68
N ILE A 170 4.52 -11.46 15.34
CA ILE A 170 3.32 -11.97 15.97
C ILE A 170 2.70 -13.06 15.10
N LEU A 171 2.48 -14.25 15.66
CA LEU A 171 1.85 -15.38 14.96
C LEU A 171 0.35 -15.06 14.73
N THR A 172 -0.07 -15.13 13.46
CA THR A 172 -1.45 -14.84 13.07
C THR A 172 -2.21 -16.07 12.60
N ALA A 173 -1.51 -17.08 12.02
CA ALA A 173 -2.11 -18.33 11.60
C ALA A 173 -1.04 -19.44 11.48
N ILE A 174 -1.52 -20.68 11.44
CA ILE A 174 -0.74 -21.86 11.00
C ILE A 174 -1.58 -22.53 9.92
N ARG A 175 -0.96 -22.87 8.79
CA ARG A 175 -1.63 -23.46 7.65
C ARG A 175 -1.03 -24.81 7.28
N VAL A 176 -1.85 -25.80 6.96
CA VAL A 176 -1.42 -27.11 6.42
C VAL A 176 -0.99 -26.90 4.96
N ASN A 177 0.22 -27.29 4.59
CA ASN A 177 0.75 -27.05 3.26
C ASN A 177 -0.08 -27.77 2.17
N SER A 178 -0.29 -29.07 2.26
CA SER A 178 -0.95 -29.87 1.23
C SER A 178 -2.42 -29.47 1.02
N THR A 179 -3.19 -29.43 2.10
CA THR A 179 -4.65 -29.22 2.06
C THR A 179 -5.07 -27.77 2.10
N GLY A 180 -4.21 -26.86 2.59
CA GLY A 180 -4.51 -25.45 2.75
C GLY A 180 -5.42 -25.10 3.94
N HIS A 181 -5.81 -26.06 4.76
CA HIS A 181 -6.62 -25.80 5.94
C HIS A 181 -5.85 -25.00 7.00
N TYR A 182 -6.56 -24.16 7.72
CA TYR A 182 -6.02 -23.41 8.84
C TYR A 182 -6.22 -24.16 10.14
N ILE A 183 -5.20 -24.15 10.99
CA ILE A 183 -5.29 -24.67 12.36
C ILE A 183 -6.20 -23.74 13.18
N GLY A 184 -7.07 -24.31 13.99
CA GLY A 184 -7.99 -23.54 14.85
C GLY A 184 -7.25 -22.66 15.85
N TYR A 185 -7.82 -21.50 16.16
CA TYR A 185 -7.14 -20.45 16.95
C TYR A 185 -6.67 -20.94 18.33
N ASP A 186 -7.49 -21.72 19.04
CA ASP A 186 -7.11 -22.26 20.37
C ASP A 186 -5.95 -23.23 20.28
N ALA A 187 -5.85 -24.02 19.21
CA ALA A 187 -4.72 -24.90 18.99
C ALA A 187 -3.45 -24.08 18.69
N ILE A 188 -3.55 -23.02 17.90
CA ILE A 188 -2.46 -22.08 17.65
C ILE A 188 -1.94 -21.49 18.96
N ARG A 189 -2.83 -20.99 19.82
CA ARG A 189 -2.46 -20.44 21.12
C ARG A 189 -1.74 -21.43 22.02
N ARG A 190 -2.24 -22.68 22.07
CA ARG A 190 -1.61 -23.72 22.88
C ARG A 190 -0.19 -24.06 22.40
N VAL A 191 -0.03 -24.26 21.11
CA VAL A 191 1.29 -24.62 20.54
C VAL A 191 2.26 -23.43 20.67
N ALA A 192 1.83 -22.22 20.31
CA ALA A 192 2.65 -21.01 20.46
C ALA A 192 3.07 -20.75 21.92
N GLY A 193 2.16 -21.02 22.88
CA GLY A 193 2.43 -20.85 24.30
C GLY A 193 3.57 -21.75 24.81
N ILE A 194 3.74 -22.97 24.26
CA ILE A 194 4.86 -23.86 24.61
C ILE A 194 6.22 -23.21 24.31
N TYR A 195 6.27 -22.40 23.25
CA TYR A 195 7.49 -21.73 22.78
C TYR A 195 7.55 -20.26 23.19
N ASN A 196 6.59 -19.73 23.95
CA ASN A 196 6.47 -18.29 24.24
C ASN A 196 6.46 -17.43 22.96
N ILE A 197 5.73 -17.84 21.94
CA ILE A 197 5.52 -17.05 20.72
C ILE A 197 4.27 -16.19 20.91
N PRO A 198 4.35 -14.88 20.66
CA PRO A 198 3.18 -14.00 20.72
C PRO A 198 2.20 -14.37 19.61
N VAL A 199 0.91 -14.40 19.95
CA VAL A 199 -0.20 -14.68 19.01
C VAL A 199 -1.07 -13.47 18.92
N VAL A 200 -1.59 -13.18 17.74
CA VAL A 200 -2.54 -12.10 17.50
C VAL A 200 -3.72 -12.18 18.48
N ASN A 201 -4.15 -11.03 19.01
CA ASN A 201 -5.23 -10.97 19.97
C ASN A 201 -6.59 -11.24 19.31
N THR A 202 -7.51 -11.80 20.11
CA THR A 202 -8.92 -11.79 19.76
C THR A 202 -9.56 -10.47 20.17
N VAL A 203 -10.48 -10.03 19.35
CA VAL A 203 -11.37 -8.92 19.66
C VAL A 203 -12.66 -9.52 20.24
N GLU A 204 -13.03 -9.13 21.46
CA GLU A 204 -14.31 -9.55 22.03
C GLU A 204 -15.44 -9.03 21.12
N ASN A 205 -16.12 -9.97 20.49
CA ASN A 205 -17.35 -9.66 19.79
C ASN A 205 -18.44 -9.35 20.81
N LYS A 206 -18.61 -8.10 21.18
CA LYS A 206 -19.86 -7.65 21.82
C LYS A 206 -20.93 -7.64 20.73
N SER A 207 -21.26 -8.84 20.27
CA SER A 207 -22.15 -9.07 19.14
C SER A 207 -23.47 -8.37 19.39
N SER A 208 -23.74 -7.41 18.56
CA SER A 208 -25.13 -7.20 18.19
C SER A 208 -25.47 -8.33 17.22
N ASP A 209 -26.65 -8.94 17.35
CA ASP A 209 -27.20 -9.89 16.37
C ASP A 209 -27.28 -9.27 14.94
N ASP A 210 -26.86 -8.03 14.79
CA ASP A 210 -26.82 -7.21 13.59
C ASP A 210 -25.38 -7.03 13.09
N ILE A 211 -25.05 -7.80 12.06
CA ILE A 211 -23.73 -7.73 11.41
C ILE A 211 -23.43 -6.32 10.85
N SER A 212 -24.43 -5.59 10.40
CA SER A 212 -24.27 -4.24 9.87
C SER A 212 -23.79 -3.29 10.97
N LYS A 213 -24.41 -3.36 12.14
CA LYS A 213 -23.98 -2.61 13.32
C LYS A 213 -22.56 -2.96 13.74
N PHE A 214 -22.25 -4.27 13.77
CA PHE A 214 -20.91 -4.73 14.12
C PHE A 214 -19.85 -4.15 13.17
N VAL A 215 -20.05 -4.26 11.85
CA VAL A 215 -19.12 -3.71 10.86
C VAL A 215 -19.02 -2.20 10.95
N MET A 216 -20.12 -1.49 11.17
CA MET A 216 -20.09 -0.03 11.37
C MET A 216 -19.30 0.35 12.62
N THR A 217 -19.52 -0.32 13.74
CA THR A 217 -18.77 -0.08 14.97
C THR A 217 -17.25 -0.24 14.74
N ILE A 218 -16.83 -1.27 13.99
CA ILE A 218 -15.40 -1.46 13.67
C ILE A 218 -14.88 -0.32 12.76
N ARG A 219 -15.66 0.11 11.79
CA ARG A 219 -15.27 1.22 10.90
C ARG A 219 -15.07 2.53 11.62
N ASP A 220 -15.81 2.73 12.70
CA ASP A 220 -15.77 3.95 13.53
C ASP A 220 -14.69 3.88 14.63
N TRP A 221 -13.91 2.79 14.71
CA TRP A 221 -12.78 2.73 15.64
C TRP A 221 -11.74 3.79 15.29
N GLY A 222 -11.01 4.25 16.32
CA GLY A 222 -9.99 5.29 16.17
C GLY A 222 -8.77 4.86 15.34
N ASP A 223 -7.76 5.70 15.37
CA ASP A 223 -6.61 5.73 14.47
C ASP A 223 -5.47 4.75 14.82
N ASP A 224 -5.54 4.09 15.97
CA ASP A 224 -4.47 3.20 16.46
C ASP A 224 -4.60 1.75 16.00
N VAL A 225 -5.59 1.43 15.16
CA VAL A 225 -5.85 0.07 14.70
C VAL A 225 -6.17 0.03 13.20
N GLU A 226 -5.68 -1.01 12.51
CA GLU A 226 -6.03 -1.21 11.10
C GLU A 226 -7.47 -1.70 10.94
N GLY A 227 -7.95 -2.53 11.87
CA GLY A 227 -9.26 -3.15 11.85
C GLY A 227 -9.25 -4.57 12.40
N ILE A 228 -10.09 -5.44 11.84
CA ILE A 228 -10.23 -6.84 12.25
C ILE A 228 -10.18 -7.81 11.07
N ILE A 229 -9.94 -9.09 11.42
CA ILE A 229 -10.15 -10.25 10.54
C ILE A 229 -11.21 -11.14 11.20
N ILE A 230 -12.30 -11.42 10.49
CA ILE A 230 -13.26 -12.45 10.86
C ILE A 230 -12.78 -13.74 10.20
N ARG A 231 -12.46 -14.77 10.99
CA ARG A 231 -12.02 -16.07 10.50
C ARG A 231 -13.01 -17.15 10.96
N PHE A 232 -13.71 -17.72 9.99
CA PHE A 232 -14.63 -18.85 10.23
C PHE A 232 -13.85 -20.16 10.39
N ASP A 233 -14.43 -21.11 11.12
CA ASP A 233 -13.82 -22.42 11.37
C ASP A 233 -13.60 -23.22 10.09
N ASP A 234 -14.40 -22.97 9.04
CA ASP A 234 -14.23 -23.56 7.72
C ASP A 234 -13.08 -22.97 6.90
N GLY A 235 -12.43 -21.92 7.40
CA GLY A 235 -11.28 -21.25 6.79
C GLY A 235 -11.62 -20.03 5.94
N ARG A 236 -12.90 -19.68 5.73
CA ARG A 236 -13.28 -18.40 5.14
C ARG A 236 -12.77 -17.25 6.00
N MET A 237 -12.30 -16.20 5.35
CA MET A 237 -11.79 -15.00 6.04
C MET A 237 -12.31 -13.73 5.39
N LEU A 238 -12.57 -12.74 6.23
CA LEU A 238 -13.01 -11.41 5.81
C LEU A 238 -12.25 -10.34 6.59
N LYS A 239 -12.07 -9.18 5.97
CA LYS A 239 -11.45 -8.01 6.60
C LYS A 239 -12.47 -6.91 6.79
N VAL A 240 -12.42 -6.26 7.94
CA VAL A 240 -13.06 -4.97 8.17
C VAL A 240 -11.96 -4.00 8.57
N LYS A 241 -11.77 -2.94 7.79
CA LYS A 241 -10.79 -1.87 8.10
C LYS A 241 -11.51 -0.68 8.68
N THR A 242 -10.85 0.03 9.59
CA THR A 242 -11.37 1.32 10.10
C THR A 242 -11.37 2.36 8.98
N ALA A 243 -12.28 3.31 9.06
CA ALA A 243 -12.37 4.39 8.07
C ALA A 243 -11.12 5.27 8.11
N ASP A 244 -10.64 5.58 9.31
CA ASP A 244 -9.44 6.37 9.53
C ASP A 244 -8.20 5.70 8.91
N TYR A 245 -7.98 4.41 9.19
CA TYR A 245 -6.85 3.68 8.58
C TYR A 245 -6.90 3.72 7.05
N VAL A 246 -8.08 3.50 6.45
CA VAL A 246 -8.22 3.52 4.98
C VAL A 246 -7.85 4.90 4.42
N LEU A 247 -8.26 5.97 5.11
CA LEU A 247 -7.97 7.34 4.70
C LEU A 247 -6.47 7.65 4.81
N ARG A 248 -5.84 7.35 5.94
CA ARG A 248 -4.40 7.55 6.17
C ARG A 248 -3.54 6.73 5.22
N HIS A 249 -3.89 5.48 5.00
CA HIS A 249 -3.16 4.62 4.06
C HIS A 249 -3.22 5.17 2.63
N LYS A 250 -4.41 5.61 2.16
CA LYS A 250 -4.55 6.26 0.86
C LYS A 250 -3.74 7.54 0.76
N CYS A 251 -3.73 8.35 1.83
CA CYS A 251 -2.93 9.56 1.91
C CYS A 251 -1.44 9.23 1.74
N LYS A 252 -0.90 8.30 2.52
CA LYS A 252 0.51 7.87 2.42
C LYS A 252 0.89 7.31 1.06
N GLU A 253 0.03 6.54 0.42
CA GLU A 253 0.28 6.07 -0.95
C GLU A 253 0.25 7.23 -1.96
N SER A 254 -0.67 8.16 -1.79
CA SER A 254 -0.81 9.32 -2.66
C SER A 254 0.44 10.19 -2.67
N ILE A 255 0.99 10.50 -1.51
CA ILE A 255 2.17 11.38 -1.38
C ILE A 255 3.47 10.76 -1.90
N ARG A 256 3.51 9.46 -2.20
CA ARG A 256 4.66 8.83 -2.88
C ARG A 256 4.82 9.32 -4.31
N LEU A 257 3.78 9.87 -4.89
CA LEU A 257 3.79 10.36 -6.27
C LEU A 257 3.87 11.88 -6.28
N GLU A 258 4.98 12.41 -6.77
CA GLU A 258 5.24 13.85 -6.88
C GLU A 258 4.07 14.63 -7.50
N LYS A 259 3.48 14.10 -8.57
CA LYS A 259 2.32 14.74 -9.23
C LYS A 259 1.13 14.97 -8.29
N ASN A 260 0.94 14.07 -7.30
CA ASN A 260 -0.16 14.20 -6.34
C ASN A 260 0.17 15.27 -5.29
N VAL A 261 1.43 15.32 -4.83
CA VAL A 261 1.89 16.37 -3.91
C VAL A 261 1.77 17.74 -4.56
N LEU A 262 2.25 17.90 -5.80
CA LEU A 262 2.09 19.13 -6.58
C LEU A 262 0.61 19.51 -6.76
N SER A 263 -0.25 18.51 -7.00
CA SER A 263 -1.69 18.75 -7.13
C SER A 263 -2.30 19.30 -5.85
N VAL A 264 -1.93 18.75 -4.69
CA VAL A 264 -2.41 19.23 -3.38
C VAL A 264 -1.96 20.67 -3.13
N ILE A 265 -0.69 20.98 -3.39
CA ILE A 265 -0.15 22.34 -3.22
C ILE A 265 -0.86 23.34 -4.15
N LEU A 266 -1.00 23.00 -5.44
CA LEU A 266 -1.63 23.87 -6.43
C LEU A 266 -3.13 24.07 -6.22
N ASN A 267 -3.80 23.14 -5.51
CA ASN A 267 -5.21 23.26 -5.15
C ASN A 267 -5.44 23.87 -3.77
N ASP A 268 -4.34 24.28 -3.09
CA ASP A 268 -4.40 24.87 -1.75
C ASP A 268 -5.10 23.96 -0.72
N SER A 269 -4.83 22.64 -0.80
CA SER A 269 -5.47 21.60 0.03
C SER A 269 -4.48 20.95 0.99
N LEU A 270 -3.41 21.64 1.38
CA LEU A 270 -2.44 21.14 2.35
C LEU A 270 -3.03 20.98 3.75
N ASP A 271 -3.92 21.88 4.13
CA ASP A 271 -4.64 21.87 5.41
C ASP A 271 -5.53 20.63 5.58
N ASP A 272 -6.08 20.09 4.48
CA ASP A 272 -6.82 18.82 4.49
C ASP A 272 -5.89 17.60 4.56
N LEU A 273 -4.67 17.70 4.02
CA LEU A 273 -3.72 16.59 3.95
C LEU A 273 -2.92 16.42 5.25
N LEU A 274 -2.41 17.52 5.82
CA LEU A 274 -1.47 17.49 6.94
C LEU A 274 -1.99 16.75 8.18
N PRO A 275 -3.26 16.90 8.60
CA PRO A 275 -3.81 16.14 9.74
C PRO A 275 -3.77 14.62 9.53
N LEU A 276 -3.89 14.15 8.29
CA LEU A 276 -3.81 12.71 7.95
C LEU A 276 -2.40 12.15 8.11
N LEU A 277 -1.39 13.01 8.24
CA LEU A 277 0.02 12.67 8.40
C LEU A 277 0.55 12.92 9.82
N ASP A 278 -0.29 13.32 10.77
CA ASP A 278 0.14 13.57 12.15
C ASP A 278 0.82 12.36 12.78
N SER A 279 0.39 11.15 12.40
CA SER A 279 1.06 9.91 12.78
C SER A 279 2.38 9.65 12.03
N SER A 280 2.81 10.51 11.11
CA SER A 280 4.06 10.40 10.32
C SER A 280 4.77 11.75 10.25
N PRO A 281 5.38 12.23 11.33
CA PRO A 281 6.00 13.57 11.40
C PRO A 281 7.01 13.81 10.27
N SER A 282 7.81 12.81 9.92
CA SER A 282 8.80 12.93 8.84
C SER A 282 8.17 13.17 7.45
N ASP A 283 7.05 12.53 7.15
CA ASP A 283 6.32 12.76 5.89
C ASP A 283 5.67 14.14 5.91
N ARG A 284 5.11 14.53 7.05
CA ARG A 284 4.50 15.84 7.25
C ARG A 284 5.51 16.97 7.07
N ASP A 285 6.67 16.89 7.75
CA ASP A 285 7.71 17.91 7.67
C ASP A 285 8.26 18.02 6.24
N ARG A 286 8.51 16.89 5.59
CA ARG A 286 8.97 16.84 4.20
C ARG A 286 8.00 17.54 3.24
N ILE A 287 6.69 17.33 3.40
CA ILE A 287 5.68 17.98 2.55
C ILE A 287 5.64 19.48 2.79
N VAL A 288 5.70 19.92 4.05
CA VAL A 288 5.70 21.34 4.41
C VAL A 288 6.93 22.04 3.82
N GLU A 289 8.12 21.44 3.97
CA GLU A 289 9.37 21.97 3.41
C GLU A 289 9.27 22.07 1.88
N PHE A 290 8.88 20.99 1.21
CA PHE A 290 8.72 20.99 -0.25
C PHE A 290 7.69 22.02 -0.73
N ALA A 291 6.57 22.18 -0.03
CA ALA A 291 5.55 23.16 -0.38
C ALA A 291 6.05 24.58 -0.24
N ASN A 292 6.84 24.87 0.80
CA ASN A 292 7.46 26.18 1.00
C ASN A 292 8.44 26.50 -0.14
N ASP A 293 9.32 25.57 -0.47
CA ASP A 293 10.31 25.74 -1.55
C ASP A 293 9.62 25.90 -2.92
N PHE A 294 8.59 25.08 -3.17
CA PHE A 294 7.79 25.19 -4.39
C PHE A 294 7.08 26.55 -4.50
N ASN A 295 6.43 27.01 -3.44
CA ASN A 295 5.75 28.30 -3.44
C ASN A 295 6.73 29.47 -3.63
N LEU A 296 7.91 29.39 -3.03
CA LEU A 296 8.97 30.38 -3.23
C LEU A 296 9.47 30.38 -4.68
N ALA A 297 9.69 29.21 -5.26
CA ALA A 297 10.10 29.11 -6.68
C ALA A 297 9.03 29.67 -7.63
N ILE A 298 7.74 29.39 -7.39
CA ILE A 298 6.63 29.95 -8.16
C ILE A 298 6.55 31.46 -8.00
N PHE A 299 6.75 31.98 -6.79
CA PHE A 299 6.80 33.42 -6.56
C PHE A 299 7.90 34.09 -7.39
N ASN A 300 9.13 33.59 -7.34
CA ASN A 300 10.26 34.10 -8.11
C ASN A 300 10.04 34.01 -9.63
N PHE A 301 9.43 32.91 -10.07
CA PHE A 301 9.05 32.76 -11.48
C PHE A 301 8.01 33.79 -11.92
N CYS A 302 6.97 33.99 -11.12
CA CYS A 302 5.94 34.98 -11.40
C CYS A 302 6.50 36.41 -11.41
N ASP A 303 7.43 36.73 -10.50
CA ASP A 303 8.11 38.05 -10.48
C ASP A 303 8.88 38.25 -11.78
N THR A 304 9.66 37.24 -12.22
CA THR A 304 10.36 37.33 -13.51
C THR A 304 9.44 37.54 -14.69
N VAL A 305 8.32 36.82 -14.76
CA VAL A 305 7.35 36.96 -15.86
C VAL A 305 6.65 38.31 -15.81
N SER A 306 6.31 38.80 -14.63
CA SER A 306 5.68 40.13 -14.45
C SER A 306 6.61 41.25 -14.87
N ASN A 307 7.88 41.20 -14.48
CA ASN A 307 8.89 42.21 -14.89
C ASN A 307 9.08 42.21 -16.42
N LEU A 308 9.16 41.03 -17.06
CA LEU A 308 9.21 40.91 -18.52
C LEU A 308 7.95 41.50 -19.17
N PHE A 309 6.79 41.24 -18.59
CA PHE A 309 5.53 41.79 -19.13
C PHE A 309 5.47 43.30 -19.03
N GLU A 310 5.79 43.87 -17.86
CA GLU A 310 5.79 45.31 -17.62
C GLU A 310 6.78 46.05 -18.54
N GLU A 311 7.99 45.51 -18.69
CA GLU A 311 9.00 46.05 -19.60
C GLU A 311 8.49 46.06 -21.05
N GLY A 312 7.93 44.94 -21.50
CA GLY A 312 7.42 44.82 -22.86
C GLY A 312 6.20 45.68 -23.13
N TYR A 313 5.27 45.72 -22.16
CA TYR A 313 4.04 46.49 -22.26
C TYR A 313 4.30 48.01 -22.26
N ALA A 314 5.26 48.47 -21.48
CA ALA A 314 5.66 49.87 -21.47
C ALA A 314 6.24 50.34 -22.84
N LYS A 315 6.95 49.44 -23.55
CA LYS A 315 7.51 49.71 -24.86
C LYS A 315 6.51 49.52 -26.02
N TYR A 316 5.62 48.54 -25.88
CA TYR A 316 4.70 48.10 -26.94
C TYR A 316 3.31 47.78 -26.36
N PRO A 317 2.48 48.82 -26.08
CA PRO A 317 1.17 48.61 -25.47
C PRO A 317 0.15 47.93 -26.39
N GLU A 318 0.37 47.97 -27.69
CA GLU A 318 -0.50 47.32 -28.67
C GLU A 318 -0.17 45.81 -28.77
N SER A 319 -1.19 44.94 -28.63
CA SER A 319 -1.03 43.49 -28.58
C SER A 319 -0.22 42.91 -29.74
N ARG A 320 -0.40 43.45 -30.95
CA ARG A 320 0.34 42.97 -32.13
C ARG A 320 1.83 43.31 -32.05
N ASP A 321 2.14 44.55 -31.66
CA ASP A 321 3.52 45.00 -31.51
C ASP A 321 4.22 44.33 -30.36
N PHE A 322 3.54 44.18 -29.23
CA PHE A 322 4.04 43.37 -28.10
C PHE A 322 4.41 41.97 -28.52
N ALA A 323 3.53 41.25 -29.23
CA ALA A 323 3.77 39.90 -29.68
C ALA A 323 4.95 39.80 -30.66
N VAL A 324 5.01 40.71 -31.66
CA VAL A 324 5.98 40.60 -32.75
C VAL A 324 7.33 41.22 -32.43
N LYS A 325 7.34 42.35 -31.71
CA LYS A 325 8.55 43.14 -31.47
C LYS A 325 9.19 42.84 -30.10
N TYR A 326 8.43 42.32 -29.12
CA TYR A 326 8.97 42.01 -27.80
C TYR A 326 9.00 40.49 -27.51
N VAL A 327 7.86 39.81 -27.48
CA VAL A 327 7.81 38.39 -27.06
C VAL A 327 8.66 37.49 -27.94
N LYS A 328 8.78 37.77 -29.24
CA LYS A 328 9.67 37.00 -30.14
C LYS A 328 11.16 37.07 -29.78
N ASN A 329 11.58 38.09 -29.04
CA ASN A 329 12.95 38.35 -28.64
C ASN A 329 13.23 37.92 -27.18
N VAL A 330 12.22 37.50 -26.45
CA VAL A 330 12.35 36.91 -25.10
C VAL A 330 12.54 35.39 -25.23
N ASP A 331 13.14 34.75 -24.20
CA ASP A 331 13.26 33.30 -24.16
C ASP A 331 11.88 32.65 -24.40
N PRO A 332 11.75 31.77 -25.39
CA PRO A 332 10.46 31.17 -25.79
C PRO A 332 9.70 30.49 -24.66
N LYS A 333 10.37 30.07 -23.59
CA LYS A 333 9.73 29.45 -22.42
C LYS A 333 8.76 30.38 -21.70
N TYR A 334 8.98 31.71 -21.74
CA TYR A 334 8.10 32.72 -21.11
C TYR A 334 6.94 33.13 -22.01
N ALA A 335 7.04 32.92 -23.31
CA ALA A 335 6.05 33.38 -24.29
C ALA A 335 4.58 32.99 -23.96
N PRO A 336 4.29 31.73 -23.54
CA PRO A 336 2.91 31.33 -23.21
C PRO A 336 2.28 32.16 -22.09
N PHE A 337 3.08 32.58 -21.12
CA PHE A 337 2.64 33.38 -19.98
C PHE A 337 2.44 34.83 -20.39
N LEU A 338 3.38 35.43 -21.12
CA LEU A 338 3.31 36.79 -21.62
C LEU A 338 2.09 37.00 -22.53
N TYR A 339 1.79 36.07 -23.44
CA TYR A 339 0.60 36.10 -24.27
C TYR A 339 -0.69 36.05 -23.47
N LYS A 340 -0.73 35.23 -22.42
CA LYS A 340 -1.91 35.16 -21.55
C LYS A 340 -2.12 36.41 -20.72
N MET A 341 -1.05 36.98 -20.16
CA MET A 341 -1.12 38.25 -19.44
C MET A 341 -1.63 39.37 -20.36
N MET A 342 -1.10 39.46 -21.58
CA MET A 342 -1.57 40.45 -22.54
C MET A 342 -3.05 40.32 -22.91
N LYS A 343 -3.54 39.07 -23.02
CA LYS A 343 -4.94 38.75 -23.34
C LYS A 343 -5.89 39.00 -22.19
N SER A 344 -5.46 38.80 -20.95
CA SER A 344 -6.30 38.95 -19.76
C SER A 344 -6.51 40.37 -19.31
N GLY A 345 -5.71 41.32 -19.82
CA GLY A 345 -5.86 42.77 -19.55
C GLY A 345 -5.85 43.12 -18.05
N ASN A 346 -4.96 42.55 -17.27
CA ASN A 346 -4.85 42.65 -15.79
C ASN A 346 -6.00 42.03 -14.98
N SER A 347 -6.91 41.27 -15.60
CA SER A 347 -7.99 40.59 -14.86
C SER A 347 -7.52 39.35 -14.06
N ASN A 348 -6.41 38.71 -14.45
CA ASN A 348 -5.81 37.56 -13.76
C ASN A 348 -4.39 37.90 -13.33
N SER A 349 -4.03 37.51 -12.11
CA SER A 349 -2.66 37.64 -11.65
C SER A 349 -1.73 36.68 -12.43
N CYS A 350 -0.44 36.99 -12.52
CA CYS A 350 0.55 36.10 -13.11
C CYS A 350 0.53 34.72 -12.40
N ARG A 351 0.32 34.69 -11.08
CA ARG A 351 0.20 33.48 -10.29
C ARG A 351 -0.96 32.59 -10.74
N ASP A 352 -2.13 33.15 -11.05
CA ASP A 352 -3.28 32.38 -11.53
C ASP A 352 -2.98 31.74 -12.88
N ILE A 353 -2.35 32.51 -13.80
CA ILE A 353 -1.93 32.01 -15.11
C ILE A 353 -0.95 30.86 -15.01
N VAL A 354 0.05 30.97 -14.13
CA VAL A 354 1.06 29.94 -13.88
C VAL A 354 0.44 28.71 -13.20
N THR A 355 -0.40 28.91 -12.21
CA THR A 355 -1.11 27.83 -11.50
C THR A 355 -1.99 27.04 -12.46
N GLU A 356 -2.78 27.70 -13.32
CA GLU A 356 -3.59 27.01 -14.34
C GLU A 356 -2.74 26.24 -15.34
N TYR A 357 -1.60 26.81 -15.74
CA TYR A 357 -0.68 26.15 -16.66
C TYR A 357 -0.12 24.87 -16.01
N LEU A 358 0.34 24.93 -14.78
CA LEU A 358 0.86 23.81 -14.04
C LEU A 358 -0.20 22.71 -13.83
N LYS A 359 -1.41 23.07 -13.38
CA LYS A 359 -2.51 22.10 -13.19
C LYS A 359 -2.77 21.24 -14.44
N LYS A 360 -2.63 21.81 -15.63
CA LYS A 360 -2.79 21.08 -16.92
C LYS A 360 -1.59 20.21 -17.28
N ASN A 361 -0.41 20.50 -16.71
CA ASN A 361 0.86 19.89 -17.13
C ASN A 361 1.57 19.10 -16.04
N ILE A 362 0.87 18.67 -14.96
CA ILE A 362 1.45 17.84 -13.90
C ILE A 362 0.80 16.46 -13.77
N ASN A 363 -0.14 16.07 -14.63
CA ASN A 363 -0.93 14.85 -14.46
C ASN A 363 -0.16 13.55 -14.73
N THR A 364 1.04 13.61 -15.28
CA THR A 364 1.95 12.46 -15.46
C THR A 364 3.38 12.85 -15.10
N LYS A 365 4.21 11.86 -14.74
CA LYS A 365 5.63 12.06 -14.43
C LYS A 365 6.39 12.80 -15.54
N ASN A 366 6.16 12.41 -16.80
CA ASN A 366 6.82 13.06 -17.94
C ASN A 366 6.41 14.54 -18.09
N LYS A 367 5.13 14.84 -17.87
CA LYS A 367 4.66 16.24 -17.91
C LYS A 367 5.22 17.06 -16.76
N VAL A 368 5.32 16.50 -15.54
CA VAL A 368 5.99 17.18 -14.42
C VAL A 368 7.42 17.54 -14.81
N ASN A 369 8.18 16.59 -15.36
CA ASN A 369 9.55 16.85 -15.81
C ASN A 369 9.64 17.98 -16.86
N ASN A 370 8.66 18.09 -17.76
CA ASN A 370 8.65 19.11 -18.79
C ASN A 370 8.39 20.54 -18.27
N VAL A 371 7.81 20.67 -17.08
CA VAL A 371 7.49 21.98 -16.46
C VAL A 371 8.32 22.27 -15.22
N ARG A 372 9.21 21.39 -14.83
CA ARG A 372 10.04 21.45 -13.61
C ARG A 372 10.84 22.75 -13.52
N TRP A 373 11.32 23.25 -14.63
CA TRP A 373 12.05 24.50 -14.75
C TRP A 373 11.27 25.72 -14.22
N ILE A 374 9.92 25.67 -14.13
CA ILE A 374 9.08 26.75 -13.59
C ILE A 374 9.25 26.86 -12.08
N PHE A 375 9.53 25.75 -11.41
CA PHE A 375 9.73 25.70 -9.96
C PHE A 375 11.17 25.28 -9.60
N ASN A 376 12.12 25.85 -10.38
CA ASN A 376 13.55 25.79 -10.08
C ASN A 376 14.12 24.37 -9.97
N ASP A 377 13.64 23.45 -10.84
CA ASP A 377 14.04 22.05 -10.90
C ASP A 377 13.91 21.27 -9.59
N LEU A 378 13.08 21.75 -8.66
CA LEU A 378 12.75 21.02 -7.44
C LEU A 378 12.17 19.63 -7.75
N SER A 379 12.50 18.65 -6.94
CA SER A 379 11.99 17.28 -7.04
C SER A 379 11.56 16.75 -5.68
N TRP A 380 10.43 16.04 -5.69
CA TRP A 380 9.83 15.40 -4.50
C TRP A 380 10.56 14.15 -4.02
#